data_f88b96063868977ad62ce9d30131e2d0
#
_entry.id   f88b96063868977ad62ce9d30131e2d0
#
_cell.length_a   1.000
_cell.length_b   1.000
_cell.length_c   1.000
_cell.angle_alpha   90.00
_cell.angle_beta   90.00
_cell.angle_gamma   90.00
#
_symmetry.space_group_name_H-M   'P 1'
#
loop_
_entity.id
_entity.type
_entity.pdbx_description
1 polymer ?
#
loop_
_entity_poly.entity_id
_entity_poly.type
_entity_poly.pdbx_seq_one_letter_code
_entity_poly.pdbx_strand_id
1 'polypeptide(L)'
;MNPTLLLVQKYRWESLFESIYPEFGSHLWPIFSQRTSMANLLSILRLILSPFLLYPEPLSPLFFILYSFLGLTDMADGWIARKTKTTSKLGSYLDSIGDIVFLIFSFLAIYPKINFTLSSLLLILIVFVLRMANIISSLIREKKVILLHTFLNKAVGFLLFLFPFSLTVIPSKFSIPFISTIALCSSLDEGYLIWKRKSERFS
;
A
#
# COMPACT_ATOMS: atom_id res chain seq x y z
N MET A 1 -1.22 -37.61 9.62
CA MET A 1 -1.74 -36.86 10.77
C MET A 1 -3.26 -36.79 10.62
N ASN A 2 -4.03 -37.29 11.59
CA ASN A 2 -5.47 -37.51 11.45
C ASN A 2 -6.22 -36.17 11.51
N PRO A 3 -6.97 -35.75 10.48
CA PRO A 3 -7.66 -34.45 10.44
C PRO A 3 -8.68 -34.26 11.58
N THR A 4 -9.22 -35.34 12.13
CA THR A 4 -10.13 -35.31 13.27
C THR A 4 -9.46 -34.86 14.57
N LEU A 5 -8.19 -35.19 14.80
CA LEU A 5 -7.44 -34.75 15.98
C LEU A 5 -7.18 -33.23 15.98
N LEU A 6 -6.94 -32.63 14.82
CA LEU A 6 -6.76 -31.21 14.66
C LEU A 6 -8.06 -30.42 14.92
N LEU A 7 -9.20 -30.97 14.53
CA LEU A 7 -10.51 -30.37 14.79
C LEU A 7 -10.86 -30.41 16.29
N VAL A 8 -10.65 -31.56 16.94
CA VAL A 8 -10.91 -31.70 18.39
C VAL A 8 -10.02 -30.79 19.24
N GLN A 9 -8.74 -30.64 18.85
CA GLN A 9 -7.80 -29.76 19.52
C GLN A 9 -8.17 -28.28 19.33
N LYS A 10 -8.66 -27.91 18.15
CA LYS A 10 -9.15 -26.56 17.85
C LYS A 10 -10.36 -26.17 18.74
N TYR A 11 -11.38 -27.02 18.79
CA TYR A 11 -12.58 -26.79 19.63
C TYR A 11 -12.26 -26.70 21.12
N ARG A 12 -11.27 -27.43 21.59
CA ARG A 12 -10.84 -27.42 23.02
C ARG A 12 -10.19 -26.09 23.40
N TRP A 13 -9.42 -25.46 22.52
CA TRP A 13 -8.84 -24.15 22.81
C TRP A 13 -9.88 -23.02 22.69
N GLU A 14 -10.84 -23.14 21.80
CA GLU A 14 -11.95 -22.22 21.66
C GLU A 14 -12.77 -22.13 22.94
N SER A 15 -13.20 -23.26 23.47
CA SER A 15 -14.00 -23.33 24.73
C SER A 15 -13.24 -22.86 25.97
N LEU A 16 -11.93 -23.09 26.05
CA LEU A 16 -11.09 -22.60 27.13
C LEU A 16 -10.91 -21.09 27.10
N PHE A 17 -10.71 -20.52 25.90
CA PHE A 17 -10.51 -19.09 25.73
C PHE A 17 -11.79 -18.30 26.02
N GLU A 18 -12.94 -18.78 25.54
CA GLU A 18 -14.26 -18.20 25.87
C GLU A 18 -14.59 -18.29 27.37
N SER A 19 -14.17 -19.34 28.05
CA SER A 19 -14.36 -19.50 29.49
C SER A 19 -13.50 -18.56 30.34
N ILE A 20 -12.29 -18.23 29.86
CA ILE A 20 -11.33 -17.38 30.60
C ILE A 20 -11.58 -15.89 30.32
N TYR A 21 -12.02 -15.55 29.11
CA TYR A 21 -12.21 -14.15 28.65
C TYR A 21 -13.56 -13.97 27.93
N PRO A 22 -14.70 -14.01 28.63
CA PRO A 22 -16.02 -14.01 27.99
C PRO A 22 -16.35 -12.73 27.23
N GLU A 23 -15.89 -11.56 27.69
CA GLU A 23 -16.12 -10.29 26.96
C GLU A 23 -15.07 -10.00 25.88
N PHE A 24 -13.84 -10.49 26.07
CA PHE A 24 -12.73 -10.26 25.13
C PHE A 24 -12.73 -11.31 24.00
N GLY A 25 -13.13 -12.54 24.31
CA GLY A 25 -13.14 -13.68 23.40
C GLY A 25 -14.14 -13.51 22.25
N SER A 26 -15.34 -13.01 22.51
CA SER A 26 -16.38 -12.85 21.48
C SER A 26 -16.04 -11.84 20.39
N HIS A 27 -15.24 -10.81 20.70
CA HIS A 27 -14.84 -9.77 19.75
C HIS A 27 -13.51 -10.06 19.05
N LEU A 28 -12.57 -10.70 19.74
CA LEU A 28 -11.23 -10.94 19.19
C LEU A 28 -11.07 -12.33 18.55
N TRP A 29 -11.82 -13.35 19.04
CA TRP A 29 -11.72 -14.70 18.49
C TRP A 29 -12.05 -14.81 16.98
N PRO A 30 -13.07 -14.13 16.44
CA PRO A 30 -13.28 -14.08 14.99
C PRO A 30 -12.10 -13.48 14.22
N ILE A 31 -11.32 -12.64 14.89
CA ILE A 31 -10.13 -12.00 14.34
C ILE A 31 -8.98 -13.01 14.21
N PHE A 32 -8.79 -13.85 15.23
CA PHE A 32 -7.73 -14.86 15.27
C PHE A 32 -8.12 -16.19 14.61
N SER A 33 -9.42 -16.53 14.57
CA SER A 33 -9.92 -17.78 13.97
C SER A 33 -10.09 -17.71 12.43
N GLN A 34 -10.17 -16.50 11.86
CA GLN A 34 -10.08 -16.36 10.41
C GLN A 34 -8.71 -16.88 10.01
N ARG A 35 -8.69 -17.94 9.18
CA ARG A 35 -7.48 -18.53 8.61
C ARG A 35 -6.54 -17.39 8.28
N THR A 36 -5.39 -17.36 8.96
CA THR A 36 -4.30 -16.44 8.60
C THR A 36 -4.02 -16.69 7.13
N SER A 37 -4.58 -15.86 6.28
CA SER A 37 -4.35 -15.95 4.84
C SER A 37 -2.87 -15.79 4.63
N MET A 38 -2.28 -16.52 3.69
CA MET A 38 -0.91 -16.29 3.24
C MET A 38 -0.66 -14.82 2.94
N ALA A 39 -1.69 -14.10 2.46
CA ALA A 39 -1.64 -12.65 2.26
C ALA A 39 -1.37 -11.88 3.56
N ASN A 40 -2.06 -12.20 4.68
CA ASN A 40 -1.83 -11.53 5.96
C ASN A 40 -0.40 -11.77 6.48
N LEU A 41 0.15 -12.97 6.25
CA LEU A 41 1.53 -13.30 6.64
C LEU A 41 2.53 -12.43 5.85
N LEU A 42 2.31 -12.24 4.55
CA LEU A 42 3.18 -11.41 3.70
C LEU A 42 3.10 -9.92 4.10
N SER A 43 1.91 -9.41 4.43
CA SER A 43 1.75 -8.02 4.92
C SER A 43 2.45 -7.82 6.27
N ILE A 44 2.38 -8.79 7.20
CA ILE A 44 3.11 -8.75 8.48
C ILE A 44 4.62 -8.82 8.25
N LEU A 45 5.07 -9.70 7.36
CA LEU A 45 6.48 -9.81 7.00
C LEU A 45 7.01 -8.48 6.45
N ARG A 46 6.26 -7.82 5.57
CA ARG A 46 6.59 -6.49 5.04
C ARG A 46 6.69 -5.45 6.16
N LEU A 47 5.73 -5.43 7.08
CA LEU A 47 5.73 -4.51 8.22
C LEU A 47 7.00 -4.66 9.08
N ILE A 48 7.42 -5.90 9.35
CA ILE A 48 8.61 -6.20 10.17
C ILE A 48 9.91 -5.92 9.41
N LEU A 49 9.96 -6.25 8.11
CA LEU A 49 11.20 -6.16 7.32
C LEU A 49 11.44 -4.76 6.73
N SER A 50 10.41 -3.91 6.58
CA SER A 50 10.59 -2.57 6.01
C SER A 50 11.61 -1.71 6.77
N PRO A 51 11.68 -1.69 8.12
CA PRO A 51 12.70 -0.96 8.85
C PRO A 51 14.14 -1.38 8.50
N PHE A 52 14.34 -2.64 8.10
CA PHE A 52 15.66 -3.14 7.72
C PHE A 52 16.20 -2.52 6.42
N LEU A 53 15.36 -1.81 5.64
CA LEU A 53 15.83 -1.02 4.49
C LEU A 53 16.78 0.12 4.89
N LEU A 54 16.78 0.54 6.15
CA LEU A 54 17.71 1.56 6.66
C LEU A 54 19.11 1.01 6.96
N TYR A 55 19.27 -0.33 7.06
CA TYR A 55 20.54 -0.94 7.43
C TYR A 55 21.58 -0.91 6.31
N PRO A 56 21.27 -1.30 5.05
CA PRO A 56 22.24 -1.25 3.96
C PRO A 56 22.49 0.18 3.50
N GLU A 57 23.67 0.41 2.91
CA GLU A 57 23.93 1.68 2.24
C GLU A 57 22.87 1.96 1.16
N PRO A 58 22.39 3.23 1.05
CA PRO A 58 21.40 3.61 0.04
C PRO A 58 21.87 3.27 -1.38
N LEU A 59 21.02 2.62 -2.15
CA LEU A 59 21.26 2.16 -3.53
C LEU A 59 22.34 1.08 -3.67
N SER A 60 22.72 0.40 -2.59
CA SER A 60 23.62 -0.77 -2.64
C SER A 60 22.88 -2.01 -3.19
N PRO A 61 23.61 -3.04 -3.66
CA PRO A 61 22.98 -4.28 -4.11
C PRO A 61 22.09 -4.93 -3.04
N LEU A 62 22.48 -4.86 -1.78
CA LEU A 62 21.71 -5.40 -0.65
C LEU A 62 20.41 -4.60 -0.46
N PHE A 63 20.46 -3.26 -0.59
CA PHE A 63 19.26 -2.43 -0.57
C PHE A 63 18.28 -2.86 -1.66
N PHE A 64 18.74 -3.04 -2.90
CA PHE A 64 17.88 -3.43 -4.02
C PHE A 64 17.29 -4.84 -3.85
N ILE A 65 18.03 -5.77 -3.29
CA ILE A 65 17.51 -7.12 -3.00
C ILE A 65 16.36 -7.03 -2.01
N LEU A 66 16.56 -6.33 -0.88
CA LEU A 66 15.53 -6.15 0.15
C LEU A 66 14.32 -5.37 -0.38
N TYR A 67 14.56 -4.26 -1.09
CA TYR A 67 13.52 -3.43 -1.68
C TYR A 67 12.67 -4.19 -2.70
N SER A 68 13.32 -4.92 -3.62
CA SER A 68 12.62 -5.74 -4.62
C SER A 68 11.84 -6.86 -3.96
N PHE A 69 12.41 -7.53 -2.97
CA PHE A 69 11.73 -8.60 -2.24
C PHE A 69 10.45 -8.06 -1.58
N LEU A 70 10.53 -6.95 -0.85
CA LEU A 70 9.37 -6.34 -0.19
C LEU A 70 8.32 -5.84 -1.18
N GLY A 71 8.71 -5.24 -2.30
CA GLY A 71 7.78 -4.82 -3.34
C GLY A 71 7.12 -6.00 -4.06
N LEU A 72 7.84 -7.10 -4.27
CA LEU A 72 7.26 -8.30 -4.89
C LEU A 72 6.31 -9.03 -3.93
N THR A 73 6.57 -9.02 -2.62
CA THR A 73 5.63 -9.58 -1.63
C THR A 73 4.31 -8.85 -1.65
N ASP A 74 4.30 -7.52 -1.85
CA ASP A 74 3.09 -6.71 -2.03
C ASP A 74 2.26 -7.13 -3.26
N MET A 75 2.93 -7.32 -4.39
CA MET A 75 2.24 -7.80 -5.60
C MET A 75 1.68 -9.22 -5.43
N ALA A 76 2.41 -10.07 -4.70
CA ALA A 76 2.05 -11.46 -4.48
C ALA A 76 0.84 -11.61 -3.54
N ASP A 77 0.80 -10.86 -2.42
CA ASP A 77 -0.29 -10.94 -1.45
C ASP A 77 -1.63 -10.45 -2.05
N GLY A 78 -1.62 -9.37 -2.81
CA GLY A 78 -2.78 -8.88 -3.55
C GLY A 78 -3.29 -9.89 -4.60
N TRP A 79 -2.38 -10.61 -5.28
CA TRP A 79 -2.76 -11.66 -6.22
C TRP A 79 -3.34 -12.90 -5.50
N ILE A 80 -2.69 -13.36 -4.42
CA ILE A 80 -3.12 -14.48 -3.60
C ILE A 80 -4.50 -14.20 -3.00
N ALA A 81 -4.71 -13.02 -2.40
CA ALA A 81 -5.98 -12.62 -1.78
C ALA A 81 -7.15 -12.65 -2.79
N ARG A 82 -6.92 -12.17 -4.00
CA ARG A 82 -7.93 -12.24 -5.09
C ARG A 82 -8.22 -13.67 -5.54
N LYS A 83 -7.19 -14.51 -5.68
CA LYS A 83 -7.33 -15.88 -6.13
C LYS A 83 -8.01 -16.79 -5.10
N THR A 84 -7.72 -16.59 -3.83
CA THR A 84 -8.26 -17.41 -2.74
C THR A 84 -9.59 -16.91 -2.19
N LYS A 85 -10.07 -15.73 -2.63
CA LYS A 85 -11.28 -15.07 -2.11
C LYS A 85 -11.28 -14.94 -0.56
N THR A 86 -10.10 -14.84 0.03
CA THR A 86 -9.91 -14.75 1.49
C THR A 86 -9.62 -13.31 1.94
N THR A 87 -10.33 -12.34 1.35
CA THR A 87 -10.22 -10.94 1.77
C THR A 87 -10.92 -10.75 3.11
N SER A 88 -10.17 -10.48 4.16
CA SER A 88 -10.71 -10.06 5.45
C SER A 88 -10.51 -8.55 5.64
N LYS A 89 -11.40 -7.92 6.42
CA LYS A 89 -11.24 -6.49 6.76
C LYS A 89 -9.89 -6.22 7.44
N LEU A 90 -9.47 -7.11 8.34
CA LEU A 90 -8.17 -7.02 9.00
C LEU A 90 -7.00 -7.18 8.04
N GLY A 91 -7.07 -8.13 7.10
CA GLY A 91 -6.04 -8.31 6.08
C GLY A 91 -5.86 -7.05 5.25
N SER A 92 -6.95 -6.41 4.85
CA SER A 92 -6.89 -5.14 4.12
C SER A 92 -6.28 -3.99 4.93
N TYR A 93 -6.52 -3.93 6.25
CA TYR A 93 -5.87 -2.94 7.11
C TYR A 93 -4.37 -3.20 7.27
N LEU A 94 -3.97 -4.45 7.51
CA LEU A 94 -2.57 -4.85 7.64
C LEU A 94 -1.79 -4.58 6.34
N ASP A 95 -2.40 -4.86 5.20
CA ASP A 95 -1.86 -4.56 3.89
C ASP A 95 -1.62 -3.06 3.72
N SER A 96 -2.64 -2.24 3.95
CA SER A 96 -2.51 -0.78 3.85
C SER A 96 -1.47 -0.19 4.82
N ILE A 97 -1.37 -0.71 6.05
CA ILE A 97 -0.35 -0.27 7.00
C ILE A 97 1.04 -0.72 6.53
N GLY A 98 1.16 -1.96 6.05
CA GLY A 98 2.41 -2.50 5.50
C GLY A 98 2.94 -1.66 4.33
N ASP A 99 2.04 -1.23 3.43
CA ASP A 99 2.37 -0.37 2.28
C ASP A 99 2.90 1.00 2.73
N ILE A 100 2.20 1.63 3.68
CA ILE A 100 2.60 2.94 4.21
C ILE A 100 3.97 2.83 4.89
N VAL A 101 4.18 1.80 5.70
CA VAL A 101 5.46 1.57 6.40
C VAL A 101 6.58 1.30 5.40
N PHE A 102 6.35 0.44 4.41
CA PHE A 102 7.31 0.18 3.33
C PHE A 102 7.68 1.46 2.57
N LEU A 103 6.69 2.28 2.23
CA LEU A 103 6.90 3.55 1.52
C LEU A 103 7.72 4.53 2.36
N ILE A 104 7.42 4.67 3.65
CA ILE A 104 8.15 5.56 4.57
C ILE A 104 9.61 5.12 4.70
N PHE A 105 9.87 3.84 4.99
CA PHE A 105 11.23 3.35 5.19
C PHE A 105 12.02 3.33 3.89
N SER A 106 11.40 3.04 2.75
CA SER A 106 12.02 3.17 1.43
C SER A 106 12.45 4.60 1.14
N PHE A 107 11.57 5.57 1.41
CA PHE A 107 11.87 6.98 1.23
C PHE A 107 13.01 7.43 2.15
N LEU A 108 12.96 7.09 3.44
CA LEU A 108 14.00 7.42 4.41
C LEU A 108 15.36 6.83 4.01
N ALA A 109 15.38 5.59 3.50
CA ALA A 109 16.60 4.93 3.07
C ALA A 109 17.27 5.64 1.88
N ILE A 110 16.48 6.10 0.89
CA ILE A 110 17.04 6.75 -0.30
C ILE A 110 17.18 8.27 -0.16
N TYR A 111 16.58 8.87 0.88
CA TYR A 111 16.57 10.32 1.11
C TYR A 111 17.95 10.97 0.98
N PRO A 112 19.06 10.40 1.54
CA PRO A 112 20.39 10.98 1.42
C PRO A 112 20.93 11.09 -0.01
N LYS A 113 20.35 10.34 -0.96
CA LYS A 113 20.73 10.36 -2.38
C LYS A 113 19.85 11.27 -3.23
N ILE A 114 18.83 11.88 -2.64
CA ILE A 114 17.88 12.75 -3.35
C ILE A 114 18.31 14.20 -3.20
N ASN A 115 18.57 14.84 -4.34
CA ASN A 115 18.77 16.28 -4.41
C ASN A 115 17.48 16.96 -4.89
N PHE A 116 16.78 17.60 -3.98
CA PHE A 116 15.59 18.38 -4.30
C PHE A 116 15.97 19.72 -4.89
N THR A 117 15.42 20.04 -6.05
CA THR A 117 15.47 21.39 -6.64
C THR A 117 14.18 22.12 -6.30
N LEU A 118 14.21 23.46 -6.28
CA LEU A 118 13.01 24.25 -6.02
C LEU A 118 11.89 23.91 -7.00
N SER A 119 12.21 23.70 -8.28
CA SER A 119 11.24 23.29 -9.31
C SER A 119 10.62 21.92 -9.00
N SER A 120 11.40 20.96 -8.53
CA SER A 120 10.88 19.64 -8.11
C SER A 120 9.92 19.76 -6.95
N LEU A 121 10.27 20.54 -5.93
CA LEU A 121 9.42 20.76 -4.77
C LEU A 121 8.10 21.45 -5.13
N LEU A 122 8.15 22.46 -6.01
CA LEU A 122 6.95 23.13 -6.50
C LEU A 122 6.03 22.17 -7.28
N LEU A 123 6.59 21.33 -8.15
CA LEU A 123 5.81 20.32 -8.89
C LEU A 123 5.16 19.30 -7.93
N ILE A 124 5.90 18.79 -6.96
CA ILE A 124 5.36 17.87 -5.94
C ILE A 124 4.23 18.55 -5.17
N LEU A 125 4.40 19.81 -4.76
CA LEU A 125 3.38 20.57 -4.04
C LEU A 125 2.11 20.74 -4.89
N ILE A 126 2.25 21.10 -6.17
CA ILE A 126 1.10 21.24 -7.09
C ILE A 126 0.35 19.91 -7.22
N VAL A 127 1.07 18.80 -7.43
CA VAL A 127 0.46 17.46 -7.52
C VAL A 127 -0.28 17.11 -6.21
N PHE A 128 0.35 17.40 -5.07
CA PHE A 128 -0.25 17.15 -3.75
C PHE A 128 -1.55 17.94 -3.57
N VAL A 129 -1.54 19.25 -3.87
CA VAL A 129 -2.73 20.11 -3.76
C VAL A 129 -3.85 19.63 -4.68
N LEU A 130 -3.54 19.26 -5.91
CA LEU A 130 -4.54 18.72 -6.86
C LEU A 130 -5.12 17.39 -6.38
N ARG A 131 -4.31 16.48 -5.84
CA ARG A 131 -4.80 15.22 -5.27
C ARG A 131 -5.70 15.45 -4.05
N MET A 132 -5.33 16.37 -3.17
CA MET A 132 -6.18 16.74 -2.04
C MET A 132 -7.50 17.33 -2.52
N ALA A 133 -7.48 18.23 -3.51
CA ALA A 133 -8.69 18.80 -4.11
C ALA A 133 -9.59 17.72 -4.73
N ASN A 134 -9.03 16.72 -5.40
CA ASN A 134 -9.78 15.59 -5.96
C ASN A 134 -10.43 14.74 -4.88
N ILE A 135 -9.71 14.41 -3.80
CA ILE A 135 -10.22 13.64 -2.66
C ILE A 135 -11.37 14.42 -1.99
N ILE A 136 -11.17 15.71 -1.69
CA ILE A 136 -12.18 16.57 -1.07
C ILE A 136 -13.41 16.69 -1.97
N SER A 137 -13.21 16.90 -3.28
CA SER A 137 -14.30 16.96 -4.25
C SER A 137 -15.10 15.65 -4.31
N SER A 138 -14.41 14.50 -4.26
CA SER A 138 -15.04 13.19 -4.22
C SER A 138 -15.85 12.99 -2.93
N LEU A 139 -15.30 13.35 -1.77
CA LEU A 139 -15.99 13.27 -0.48
C LEU A 139 -17.24 14.13 -0.42
N ILE A 140 -17.15 15.39 -0.87
CA ILE A 140 -18.28 16.32 -0.86
C ILE A 140 -19.39 15.86 -1.83
N ARG A 141 -19.01 15.36 -3.00
CA ARG A 141 -19.97 15.04 -4.08
C ARG A 141 -20.60 13.67 -3.97
N GLU A 142 -19.80 12.67 -3.60
CA GLU A 142 -20.20 11.26 -3.62
C GLU A 142 -20.38 10.67 -2.22
N LYS A 143 -20.06 11.46 -1.17
CA LYS A 143 -20.01 10.99 0.24
C LYS A 143 -19.14 9.75 0.45
N LYS A 144 -18.22 9.47 -0.50
CA LYS A 144 -17.28 8.35 -0.51
C LYS A 144 -15.99 8.81 -1.16
N VAL A 145 -14.86 8.31 -0.68
CA VAL A 145 -13.59 8.45 -1.38
C VAL A 145 -13.60 7.49 -2.57
N ILE A 146 -13.68 8.05 -3.77
CA ILE A 146 -13.61 7.28 -5.01
C ILE A 146 -12.18 7.37 -5.51
N LEU A 147 -11.40 6.32 -5.28
CA LEU A 147 -10.10 6.16 -5.90
C LEU A 147 -10.32 5.63 -7.33
N LEU A 148 -10.21 6.51 -8.30
CA LEU A 148 -10.32 6.12 -9.71
C LEU A 148 -9.03 5.40 -10.12
N HIS A 149 -9.15 4.12 -10.43
CA HIS A 149 -8.04 3.29 -10.95
C HIS A 149 -7.80 3.61 -12.43
N THR A 150 -7.37 4.85 -12.73
CA THR A 150 -6.99 5.22 -14.08
C THR A 150 -5.68 4.52 -14.46
N PHE A 151 -5.46 4.35 -15.77
CA PHE A 151 -4.19 3.82 -16.28
C PHE A 151 -3.01 4.67 -15.81
N LEU A 152 -3.17 6.00 -15.83
CA LEU A 152 -2.14 6.94 -15.39
C LEU A 152 -1.81 6.79 -13.90
N ASN A 153 -2.80 6.56 -13.01
CA ASN A 153 -2.55 6.29 -11.60
C ASN A 153 -1.70 5.02 -11.39
N LYS A 154 -1.98 3.97 -12.16
CA LYS A 154 -1.17 2.73 -12.11
C LYS A 154 0.25 2.97 -12.62
N ALA A 155 0.40 3.76 -13.71
CA ALA A 155 1.70 4.13 -14.25
C ALA A 155 2.53 4.93 -13.25
N VAL A 156 1.92 5.89 -12.53
CA VAL A 156 2.60 6.66 -11.47
C VAL A 156 3.06 5.74 -10.35
N GLY A 157 2.21 4.82 -9.88
CA GLY A 157 2.61 3.84 -8.85
C GLY A 157 3.79 2.98 -9.28
N PHE A 158 3.77 2.49 -10.53
CA PHE A 158 4.88 1.73 -11.09
C PHE A 158 6.17 2.55 -11.24
N LEU A 159 6.07 3.81 -11.68
CA LEU A 159 7.22 4.71 -11.77
C LEU A 159 7.81 5.05 -10.40
N LEU A 160 6.97 5.22 -9.37
CA LEU A 160 7.42 5.41 -8.00
C LEU A 160 8.15 4.16 -7.48
N PHE A 161 7.68 2.96 -7.80
CA PHE A 161 8.40 1.72 -7.49
C PHE A 161 9.74 1.63 -8.22
N LEU A 162 9.84 2.09 -9.46
CA LEU A 162 11.10 2.12 -10.22
C LEU A 162 12.03 3.27 -9.82
N PHE A 163 11.57 4.25 -9.04
CA PHE A 163 12.32 5.45 -8.73
C PHE A 163 13.69 5.18 -8.07
N PRO A 164 13.83 4.31 -7.05
CA PRO A 164 15.15 4.00 -6.49
C PRO A 164 16.13 3.43 -7.51
N PHE A 165 15.64 2.58 -8.43
CA PHE A 165 16.48 2.04 -9.52
C PHE A 165 16.92 3.13 -10.49
N SER A 166 16.05 4.08 -10.81
CA SER A 166 16.39 5.17 -11.72
C SER A 166 17.50 6.08 -11.15
N LEU A 167 17.58 6.21 -9.82
CA LEU A 167 18.61 7.03 -9.16
C LEU A 167 20.04 6.53 -9.38
N THR A 168 20.23 5.26 -9.76
CA THR A 168 21.57 4.72 -10.10
C THR A 168 22.11 5.25 -11.43
N VAL A 169 21.21 5.64 -12.34
CA VAL A 169 21.55 6.04 -13.71
C VAL A 169 21.23 7.51 -13.96
N ILE A 170 20.09 7.97 -13.42
CA ILE A 170 19.54 9.30 -13.70
C ILE A 170 19.54 10.10 -12.39
N PRO A 171 20.19 11.27 -12.35
CA PRO A 171 20.14 12.15 -11.18
C PRO A 171 18.70 12.53 -10.80
N SER A 172 18.41 12.59 -9.50
CA SER A 172 17.08 12.91 -8.95
C SER A 172 16.48 14.22 -9.50
N LYS A 173 17.33 15.20 -9.84
CA LYS A 173 16.90 16.47 -10.46
C LYS A 173 16.14 16.31 -11.77
N PHE A 174 16.28 15.18 -12.47
CA PHE A 174 15.55 14.88 -13.71
C PHE A 174 14.43 13.86 -13.45
N SER A 175 14.70 12.82 -12.64
CA SER A 175 13.71 11.77 -12.36
C SER A 175 12.49 12.30 -11.62
N ILE A 176 12.68 13.18 -10.63
CA ILE A 176 11.57 13.74 -9.83
C ILE A 176 10.63 14.59 -10.69
N PRO A 177 11.10 15.61 -11.47
CA PRO A 177 10.22 16.38 -12.34
C PRO A 177 9.49 15.51 -13.36
N PHE A 178 10.17 14.51 -13.94
CA PHE A 178 9.55 13.57 -14.88
C PHE A 178 8.37 12.82 -14.27
N ILE A 179 8.58 12.17 -13.12
CA ILE A 179 7.52 11.43 -12.41
C ILE A 179 6.41 12.38 -11.96
N SER A 180 6.77 13.57 -11.44
CA SER A 180 5.81 14.56 -10.97
C SER A 180 4.94 15.10 -12.12
N THR A 181 5.49 15.24 -13.35
CA THR A 181 4.71 15.64 -14.51
C THR A 181 3.68 14.59 -14.90
N ILE A 182 4.05 13.30 -14.87
CA ILE A 182 3.09 12.21 -15.13
C ILE A 182 2.03 12.15 -14.02
N ALA A 183 2.43 12.37 -12.76
CA ALA A 183 1.51 12.44 -11.63
C ALA A 183 0.56 13.64 -11.73
N LEU A 184 1.03 14.77 -12.28
CA LEU A 184 0.20 15.94 -12.58
C LEU A 184 -0.87 15.60 -13.62
N CYS A 185 -0.48 15.01 -14.75
CA CYS A 185 -1.42 14.55 -15.78
C CYS A 185 -2.44 13.57 -15.21
N SER A 186 -1.98 12.62 -14.37
CA SER A 186 -2.86 11.66 -13.69
C SER A 186 -3.88 12.35 -12.77
N SER A 187 -3.44 13.39 -12.04
CA SER A 187 -4.33 14.12 -11.13
C SER A 187 -5.37 14.96 -11.88
N LEU A 188 -5.01 15.51 -13.03
CA LEU A 188 -5.94 16.25 -13.90
C LEU A 188 -6.97 15.31 -14.54
N ASP A 189 -6.54 14.14 -15.02
CA ASP A 189 -7.43 13.11 -15.58
C ASP A 189 -8.44 12.62 -14.52
N GLU A 190 -7.97 12.36 -13.31
CA GLU A 190 -8.84 11.98 -12.18
C GLU A 190 -9.87 13.07 -11.86
N GLY A 191 -9.44 14.33 -11.78
CA GLY A 191 -10.31 15.48 -11.57
C GLY A 191 -11.38 15.62 -12.66
N TYR A 192 -10.99 15.45 -13.93
CA TYR A 192 -11.91 15.46 -15.06
C TYR A 192 -12.97 14.35 -14.97
N LEU A 193 -12.56 13.14 -14.62
CA LEU A 193 -13.47 12.00 -14.47
C LEU A 193 -14.45 12.19 -13.31
N ILE A 194 -14.02 12.77 -12.18
CA ILE A 194 -14.88 13.12 -11.05
C ILE A 194 -15.90 14.17 -11.49
N TRP A 195 -15.47 15.13 -12.31
CA TRP A 195 -16.38 16.18 -12.83
C TRP A 195 -17.40 15.63 -13.83
N LYS A 196 -16.98 14.79 -14.79
CA LYS A 196 -17.81 14.18 -15.82
C LYS A 196 -18.93 13.31 -15.24
N ARG A 197 -18.62 12.46 -14.24
CA ARG A 197 -19.62 11.63 -13.55
C ARG A 197 -20.80 12.43 -12.99
N LYS A 198 -20.58 13.69 -12.60
CA LYS A 198 -21.64 14.58 -12.15
C LYS A 198 -22.55 14.98 -13.29
N SER A 199 -22.01 15.30 -14.46
CA SER A 199 -22.79 15.74 -15.62
C SER A 199 -23.80 14.67 -16.08
N GLU A 200 -23.39 13.39 -16.03
CA GLU A 200 -24.21 12.24 -16.44
C GLU A 200 -25.33 11.89 -15.45
N ARG A 201 -25.30 12.40 -14.20
CA ARG A 201 -26.37 12.18 -13.22
C ARG A 201 -27.47 13.25 -13.27
N PHE A 202 -27.24 14.36 -13.96
CA PHE A 202 -28.18 15.47 -14.07
C PHE A 202 -28.74 15.64 -15.48
N SER A 203 -28.33 14.83 -16.44
CA SER A 203 -28.90 14.66 -17.76
C SER A 203 -29.83 13.44 -17.80
#